data_30834c9ac985813d8c16c2f6036f61c6
#
_entry.id   30834c9ac985813d8c16c2f6036f61c6
#
_cell.length_a   1.000
_cell.length_b   1.000
_cell.length_c   1.000
_cell.angle_alpha   90.00
_cell.angle_beta   90.00
_cell.angle_gamma   90.00
#
_symmetry.space_group_name_H-M   'P 1'
#
loop_
_entity.id
_entity.type
_entity.pdbx_description
1 polymer ?
#
loop_
_entity_poly.entity_id
_entity_poly.type
_entity_poly.pdbx_seq_one_letter_code
_entity_poly.pdbx_strand_id
1 'polypeptide(L)'
;LSQTLTAAALGLGLLAAAPLAAQDQAAGDLPVGEPVEPRLGQTYVAETFTDWELRCVKQEEGVLEPCQLYQLLQDGQGNRVAEFTVLALPPGNGLPGGATVITPLGTLLTENLLFGVDDDDKLRYPFNFCDQKGCYARMGLTEELVAAMKAGGEGHVTIYSIDLPGQTVDLVVSLKGFTAGFDWLAERMAAVAAAEGN
;
A
#
# COMPACT_ATOMS: atom_id res chain seq x y z
N LEU A 1 -55.15 84.15 -4.37
CA LEU A 1 -54.28 83.97 -3.22
C LEU A 1 -55.00 83.05 -2.21
N SER A 2 -54.84 81.73 -2.26
CA SER A 2 -55.24 80.78 -1.24
C SER A 2 -54.35 79.58 -1.22
N GLN A 3 -53.62 79.46 -0.16
CA GLN A 3 -52.78 78.33 0.12
C GLN A 3 -53.61 77.21 0.76
N THR A 4 -53.61 76.05 0.19
CA THR A 4 -54.15 74.84 0.78
C THR A 4 -52.99 73.96 1.27
N LEU A 5 -52.91 73.79 2.59
CA LEU A 5 -52.02 72.79 3.25
C LEU A 5 -52.57 71.39 3.04
N THR A 6 -51.73 70.53 2.50
CA THR A 6 -52.02 69.10 2.46
C THR A 6 -51.16 68.39 3.53
N ALA A 7 -51.84 67.78 4.47
CA ALA A 7 -51.26 67.01 5.54
C ALA A 7 -50.74 65.66 4.99
N ALA A 8 -49.45 65.35 5.21
CA ALA A 8 -48.86 64.06 4.92
C ALA A 8 -49.05 63.12 6.14
N ALA A 9 -49.73 62.03 5.93
CA ALA A 9 -49.84 60.94 6.91
C ALA A 9 -48.64 60.00 6.80
N LEU A 10 -47.83 59.93 7.84
CA LEU A 10 -46.78 58.92 7.98
C LEU A 10 -47.43 57.57 8.32
N GLY A 11 -47.40 56.65 7.38
CA GLY A 11 -47.73 55.25 7.61
C GLY A 11 -46.52 54.49 8.21
N LEU A 12 -46.65 54.07 9.47
CA LEU A 12 -45.67 53.23 10.13
C LEU A 12 -45.88 51.79 9.60
N GLY A 13 -44.96 51.33 8.68
CA GLY A 13 -44.94 49.97 8.21
C GLY A 13 -44.29 49.06 9.27
N LEU A 14 -45.08 48.17 9.90
CA LEU A 14 -44.54 47.08 10.70
C LEU A 14 -43.84 46.09 9.77
N LEU A 15 -42.51 46.03 9.82
CA LEU A 15 -41.72 44.91 9.27
C LEU A 15 -41.91 43.67 10.15
N ALA A 16 -42.75 42.74 9.72
CA ALA A 16 -42.82 41.44 10.30
C ALA A 16 -41.54 40.64 9.94
N ALA A 17 -40.65 40.45 10.90
CA ALA A 17 -39.54 39.54 10.77
C ALA A 17 -40.05 38.10 10.74
N ALA A 18 -40.06 37.48 9.58
CA ALA A 18 -40.30 36.05 9.45
C ALA A 18 -39.09 35.31 10.06
N PRO A 19 -39.30 34.33 10.94
CA PRO A 19 -38.18 33.49 11.41
C PRO A 19 -37.67 32.70 10.20
N LEU A 20 -36.35 32.84 9.89
CA LEU A 20 -35.66 31.87 9.05
C LEU A 20 -35.73 30.54 9.81
N ALA A 21 -36.62 29.64 9.40
CA ALA A 21 -36.52 28.24 9.76
C ALA A 21 -35.25 27.72 9.13
N ALA A 22 -34.17 27.56 9.92
CA ALA A 22 -33.03 26.78 9.55
C ALA A 22 -33.57 25.38 9.21
N GLN A 23 -33.46 25.00 7.94
CA GLN A 23 -33.76 23.65 7.51
C GLN A 23 -32.69 22.74 8.16
N ASP A 24 -33.12 22.15 9.26
CA ASP A 24 -32.43 21.02 9.89
C ASP A 24 -32.58 19.85 8.91
N GLN A 25 -31.78 19.87 7.81
CA GLN A 25 -31.62 18.70 6.96
C GLN A 25 -30.86 17.69 7.80
N ALA A 26 -31.65 16.82 8.44
CA ALA A 26 -31.13 15.71 9.19
C ALA A 26 -30.08 14.96 8.34
N ALA A 27 -28.85 14.83 8.89
CA ALA A 27 -27.75 14.07 8.31
C ALA A 27 -28.10 12.57 8.08
N GLY A 28 -29.37 12.18 8.33
CA GLY A 28 -29.86 10.82 8.21
C GLY A 28 -30.27 10.37 6.80
N ASP A 29 -30.27 11.28 5.80
CA ASP A 29 -30.77 10.96 4.45
C ASP A 29 -29.66 10.86 3.38
N LEU A 30 -28.38 10.92 3.80
CA LEU A 30 -27.28 10.69 2.89
C LEU A 30 -27.03 9.18 2.75
N PRO A 31 -27.02 8.63 1.51
CA PRO A 31 -26.75 7.22 1.31
C PRO A 31 -25.34 6.88 1.79
N VAL A 32 -25.22 5.92 2.69
CA VAL A 32 -23.94 5.34 3.11
C VAL A 32 -23.52 4.33 2.06
N GLY A 33 -22.32 4.47 1.49
CA GLY A 33 -21.78 3.52 0.52
C GLY A 33 -21.69 2.12 1.14
N GLU A 34 -22.06 1.11 0.37
CA GLU A 34 -21.90 -0.29 0.75
C GLU A 34 -20.49 -0.78 0.34
N PRO A 35 -19.84 -1.66 1.14
CA PRO A 35 -18.59 -2.30 0.73
C PRO A 35 -18.78 -3.09 -0.57
N VAL A 36 -17.89 -2.90 -1.51
CA VAL A 36 -17.89 -3.66 -2.77
C VAL A 36 -17.04 -4.90 -2.59
N GLU A 37 -17.65 -6.09 -2.70
CA GLU A 37 -16.94 -7.35 -2.69
C GLU A 37 -15.96 -7.46 -3.87
N PRO A 38 -14.72 -7.96 -3.66
CA PRO A 38 -13.76 -8.13 -4.74
C PRO A 38 -14.24 -9.18 -5.74
N ARG A 39 -14.05 -8.91 -7.03
CA ARG A 39 -14.42 -9.84 -8.12
C ARG A 39 -13.35 -10.91 -8.29
N LEU A 40 -13.73 -12.06 -8.84
CA LEU A 40 -12.79 -13.14 -9.19
C LEU A 40 -11.62 -12.59 -10.03
N GLY A 41 -10.39 -12.96 -9.64
CA GLY A 41 -9.15 -12.49 -10.26
C GLY A 41 -8.73 -11.08 -9.85
N GLN A 42 -9.52 -10.35 -9.07
CA GLN A 42 -9.18 -9.03 -8.57
C GLN A 42 -8.24 -9.14 -7.36
N THR A 43 -7.16 -8.34 -7.37
CA THR A 43 -6.31 -8.14 -6.18
C THR A 43 -7.01 -7.19 -5.21
N TYR A 44 -7.02 -7.55 -3.94
CA TYR A 44 -7.61 -6.75 -2.87
C TYR A 44 -6.72 -6.79 -1.62
N VAL A 45 -6.86 -5.80 -0.74
CA VAL A 45 -6.20 -5.79 0.56
C VAL A 45 -7.05 -6.60 1.53
N ALA A 46 -6.54 -7.75 1.94
CA ALA A 46 -7.23 -8.63 2.88
C ALA A 46 -7.02 -8.21 4.34
N GLU A 47 -5.83 -7.71 4.66
CA GLU A 47 -5.44 -7.26 6.00
C GLU A 47 -4.30 -6.24 5.91
N THR A 48 -4.03 -5.52 6.99
CA THR A 48 -2.90 -4.60 7.12
C THR A 48 -2.14 -4.89 8.40
N PHE A 49 -0.84 -5.18 8.27
CA PHE A 49 0.08 -5.38 9.37
C PHE A 49 0.98 -4.16 9.50
N THR A 50 0.53 -3.14 10.22
CA THR A 50 1.20 -1.84 10.40
C THR A 50 1.53 -1.17 9.04
N ASP A 51 2.75 -1.36 8.51
CA ASP A 51 3.23 -0.73 7.27
C ASP A 51 3.16 -1.69 6.06
N TRP A 52 2.62 -2.91 6.26
CA TRP A 52 2.49 -3.92 5.21
C TRP A 52 1.03 -4.22 4.91
N GLU A 53 0.68 -4.21 3.64
CA GLU A 53 -0.62 -4.69 3.17
C GLU A 53 -0.53 -6.18 2.80
N LEU A 54 -1.43 -6.99 3.32
CA LEU A 54 -1.66 -8.34 2.83
C LEU A 54 -2.58 -8.25 1.62
N ARG A 55 -2.04 -8.46 0.44
CA ARG A 55 -2.77 -8.44 -0.82
C ARG A 55 -3.03 -9.85 -1.29
N CYS A 56 -4.31 -10.18 -1.52
CA CYS A 56 -4.75 -11.48 -2.03
C CYS A 56 -5.44 -11.31 -3.38
N VAL A 57 -5.43 -12.37 -4.19
CA VAL A 57 -6.19 -12.42 -5.44
C VAL A 57 -7.43 -13.27 -5.22
N LYS A 58 -8.61 -12.67 -5.43
CA LYS A 58 -9.90 -13.31 -5.21
C LYS A 58 -10.05 -14.56 -6.08
N GLN A 59 -10.37 -15.69 -5.47
CA GLN A 59 -10.60 -16.98 -6.13
C GLN A 59 -12.05 -17.44 -5.94
N GLU A 60 -12.42 -18.51 -6.63
CA GLU A 60 -13.68 -19.20 -6.41
C GLU A 60 -13.76 -19.79 -5.00
N GLU A 61 -14.97 -20.01 -4.50
CA GLU A 61 -15.19 -20.59 -3.19
C GLU A 61 -14.51 -21.97 -3.07
N GLY A 62 -13.76 -22.19 -2.00
CA GLY A 62 -12.99 -23.42 -1.78
C GLY A 62 -11.62 -23.46 -2.46
N VAL A 63 -11.26 -22.48 -3.29
CA VAL A 63 -9.93 -22.35 -3.88
C VAL A 63 -9.05 -21.44 -3.03
N LEU A 64 -7.82 -21.86 -2.78
CA LEU A 64 -6.85 -21.06 -2.03
C LEU A 64 -6.53 -19.76 -2.78
N GLU A 65 -6.78 -18.64 -2.13
CA GLU A 65 -6.40 -17.34 -2.65
C GLU A 65 -4.88 -17.11 -2.48
N PRO A 66 -4.12 -16.86 -3.57
CA PRO A 66 -2.71 -16.49 -3.44
C PRO A 66 -2.58 -15.11 -2.80
N CYS A 67 -1.77 -15.03 -1.75
CA CYS A 67 -1.54 -13.81 -0.98
C CYS A 67 -0.06 -13.47 -0.90
N GLN A 68 0.23 -12.18 -0.77
CA GLN A 68 1.57 -11.64 -0.56
C GLN A 68 1.53 -10.41 0.32
N LEU A 69 2.59 -10.15 1.05
CA LEU A 69 2.82 -8.85 1.67
C LEU A 69 3.26 -7.85 0.62
N TYR A 70 2.83 -6.63 0.77
CA TYR A 70 3.14 -5.52 -0.15
C TYR A 70 3.49 -4.26 0.62
N GLN A 71 4.52 -3.58 0.16
CA GLN A 71 4.85 -2.23 0.60
C GLN A 71 5.28 -1.38 -0.59
N LEU A 72 4.79 -0.14 -0.64
CA LEU A 72 5.19 0.85 -1.62
C LEU A 72 6.35 1.65 -1.04
N LEU A 73 7.51 1.60 -1.70
CA LEU A 73 8.71 2.27 -1.25
C LEU A 73 8.76 3.71 -1.77
N GLN A 74 9.22 4.60 -0.90
CA GLN A 74 9.40 6.01 -1.19
C GLN A 74 10.86 6.39 -1.03
N ASP A 75 11.30 7.41 -1.80
CA ASP A 75 12.60 8.04 -1.60
C ASP A 75 12.58 9.01 -0.41
N GLY A 76 13.73 9.58 -0.07
CA GLY A 76 13.87 10.56 1.01
C GLY A 76 13.04 11.85 0.83
N GLN A 77 12.39 12.03 -0.33
CA GLN A 77 11.54 13.17 -0.67
C GLN A 77 10.03 12.80 -0.65
N GLY A 78 9.71 11.53 -0.39
CA GLY A 78 8.35 11.00 -0.36
C GLY A 78 7.78 10.63 -1.73
N ASN A 79 8.60 10.59 -2.78
CA ASN A 79 8.15 10.12 -4.09
C ASN A 79 8.01 8.59 -4.07
N ARG A 80 6.95 8.07 -4.68
CA ARG A 80 6.73 6.65 -4.86
C ARG A 80 7.66 6.14 -5.94
N VAL A 81 8.58 5.23 -5.59
CA VAL A 81 9.65 4.80 -6.49
C VAL A 81 9.56 3.33 -6.84
N ALA A 82 9.38 2.45 -5.87
CA ALA A 82 9.41 1.02 -6.10
C ALA A 82 8.34 0.28 -5.30
N GLU A 83 8.01 -0.93 -5.74
CA GLU A 83 7.13 -1.84 -5.01
C GLU A 83 7.96 -2.99 -4.44
N PHE A 84 7.71 -3.35 -3.18
CA PHE A 84 8.34 -4.49 -2.52
C PHE A 84 7.26 -5.49 -2.12
N THR A 85 7.38 -6.71 -2.61
CA THR A 85 6.44 -7.79 -2.28
C THR A 85 7.17 -8.97 -1.67
N VAL A 86 6.53 -9.64 -0.72
CA VAL A 86 7.07 -10.83 -0.05
C VAL A 86 6.00 -11.92 -0.04
N LEU A 87 6.43 -13.15 -0.33
CA LEU A 87 5.61 -14.34 -0.18
C LEU A 87 6.34 -15.39 0.67
N ALA A 88 5.61 -16.21 1.40
CA ALA A 88 6.15 -17.41 2.01
C ALA A 88 6.09 -18.58 1.02
N LEU A 89 7.07 -19.48 1.12
CA LEU A 89 7.13 -20.70 0.33
C LEU A 89 6.72 -21.91 1.20
N PRO A 90 6.18 -22.96 0.57
CA PRO A 90 5.88 -24.20 1.29
C PRO A 90 7.14 -24.78 1.97
N PRO A 91 7.00 -25.40 3.16
CA PRO A 91 8.12 -26.05 3.84
C PRO A 91 8.83 -27.07 2.94
N GLY A 92 10.16 -27.18 3.08
CA GLY A 92 10.98 -28.14 2.32
C GLY A 92 11.56 -27.61 1.01
N ASN A 93 11.29 -26.40 0.61
CA ASN A 93 11.85 -25.79 -0.61
C ASN A 93 13.26 -25.16 -0.44
N GLY A 94 13.88 -25.29 0.73
CA GLY A 94 15.21 -24.75 1.03
C GLY A 94 15.24 -23.24 1.31
N LEU A 95 14.15 -22.52 1.03
CA LEU A 95 13.95 -21.13 1.34
C LEU A 95 12.58 -20.92 1.99
N PRO A 96 12.48 -20.18 3.11
CA PRO A 96 11.20 -19.89 3.75
C PRO A 96 10.33 -18.92 2.95
N GLY A 97 10.92 -18.14 2.05
CA GLY A 97 10.17 -17.15 1.28
C GLY A 97 10.91 -16.63 0.06
N GLY A 98 10.22 -15.78 -0.66
CA GLY A 98 10.77 -15.00 -1.76
C GLY A 98 10.25 -13.57 -1.73
N ALA A 99 11.04 -12.64 -2.26
CA ALA A 99 10.63 -11.27 -2.46
C ALA A 99 10.80 -10.85 -3.92
N THR A 100 10.02 -9.86 -4.33
CA THR A 100 10.16 -9.21 -5.64
C THR A 100 10.16 -7.70 -5.41
N VAL A 101 11.16 -7.03 -5.97
CA VAL A 101 11.19 -5.57 -6.04
C VAL A 101 10.94 -5.16 -7.49
N ILE A 102 9.96 -4.28 -7.69
CA ILE A 102 9.65 -3.68 -8.99
C ILE A 102 10.14 -2.25 -8.94
N THR A 103 11.11 -1.92 -9.78
CA THR A 103 11.73 -0.61 -9.88
C THR A 103 11.31 0.10 -11.15
N PRO A 104 11.45 1.44 -11.26
CA PRO A 104 11.07 2.19 -12.46
C PRO A 104 11.84 1.75 -13.70
N LEU A 105 11.23 1.95 -14.87
CA LEU A 105 11.97 1.94 -16.15
C LEU A 105 13.05 3.03 -16.08
N GLY A 106 14.25 2.74 -16.60
CA GLY A 106 15.43 3.59 -16.43
C GLY A 106 16.33 3.19 -15.26
N THR A 107 15.97 2.14 -14.51
CA THR A 107 16.91 1.51 -13.56
C THR A 107 18.10 0.91 -14.32
N LEU A 108 19.32 1.16 -13.82
CA LEU A 108 20.56 0.64 -14.41
C LEU A 108 20.76 -0.82 -14.00
N LEU A 109 20.35 -1.75 -14.86
CA LEU A 109 20.26 -3.18 -14.55
C LEU A 109 21.61 -3.85 -14.30
N THR A 110 22.70 -3.31 -14.87
CA THR A 110 24.06 -3.85 -14.73
C THR A 110 24.62 -3.71 -13.31
N GLU A 111 24.11 -2.74 -12.54
CA GLU A 111 24.57 -2.51 -11.16
C GLU A 111 23.86 -3.42 -10.14
N ASN A 112 22.86 -4.18 -10.58
CA ASN A 112 22.01 -5.00 -9.72
C ASN A 112 21.25 -4.17 -8.65
N LEU A 113 20.34 -4.82 -7.96
CA LEU A 113 19.67 -4.30 -6.78
C LEU A 113 20.47 -4.71 -5.54
N LEU A 114 20.66 -3.81 -4.59
CA LEU A 114 21.22 -4.13 -3.28
C LEU A 114 20.11 -4.11 -2.23
N PHE A 115 20.14 -5.08 -1.32
CA PHE A 115 19.23 -5.13 -0.18
C PHE A 115 19.98 -5.55 1.09
N GLY A 116 19.76 -4.85 2.19
CA GLY A 116 20.26 -5.17 3.53
C GLY A 116 19.24 -4.78 4.59
N VAL A 117 19.44 -5.23 5.82
CA VAL A 117 18.61 -4.92 6.99
C VAL A 117 19.45 -4.09 7.96
N ASP A 118 18.91 -2.98 8.42
CA ASP A 118 19.58 -2.03 9.30
C ASP A 118 21.00 -1.68 8.78
N ASP A 119 22.04 -1.86 9.59
CA ASP A 119 23.44 -1.58 9.24
C ASP A 119 24.19 -2.79 8.66
N ASP A 120 23.49 -3.91 8.36
CA ASP A 120 24.12 -5.10 7.82
C ASP A 120 24.62 -4.92 6.38
N ASP A 121 25.59 -5.75 5.98
CA ASP A 121 26.10 -5.78 4.62
C ASP A 121 25.00 -6.07 3.61
N LYS A 122 24.87 -5.20 2.60
CA LYS A 122 23.87 -5.36 1.55
C LYS A 122 24.21 -6.53 0.63
N LEU A 123 23.21 -7.39 0.41
CA LEU A 123 23.25 -8.47 -0.56
C LEU A 123 22.89 -7.93 -1.96
N ARG A 124 23.44 -8.57 -3.00
CA ARG A 124 23.28 -8.17 -4.40
C ARG A 124 22.34 -9.12 -5.14
N TYR A 125 21.34 -8.57 -5.81
CA TYR A 125 20.33 -9.33 -6.55
C TYR A 125 20.24 -8.86 -8.01
N PRO A 126 20.38 -9.75 -8.99
CA PRO A 126 20.25 -9.38 -10.39
C PRO A 126 18.80 -9.04 -10.75
N PHE A 127 18.64 -8.14 -11.72
CA PHE A 127 17.34 -7.95 -12.37
C PHE A 127 17.06 -9.13 -13.31
N ASN A 128 15.81 -9.59 -13.34
CA ASN A 128 15.39 -10.74 -14.13
C ASN A 128 14.82 -10.33 -15.49
N PHE A 129 13.97 -9.31 -15.53
CA PHE A 129 13.35 -8.77 -16.74
C PHE A 129 12.73 -7.40 -16.44
N CYS A 130 12.30 -6.70 -17.50
CA CYS A 130 11.47 -5.50 -17.40
C CYS A 130 10.23 -5.66 -18.29
N ASP A 131 9.12 -5.04 -17.91
CA ASP A 131 7.90 -4.89 -18.68
C ASP A 131 7.40 -3.43 -18.63
N GLN A 132 6.15 -3.19 -19.00
CA GLN A 132 5.55 -1.85 -18.99
C GLN A 132 5.39 -1.25 -17.58
N LYS A 133 5.40 -2.07 -16.53
CA LYS A 133 5.26 -1.62 -15.14
C LYS A 133 6.60 -1.23 -14.54
N GLY A 134 7.70 -1.89 -14.94
CA GLY A 134 9.01 -1.64 -14.38
C GLY A 134 9.99 -2.79 -14.57
N CYS A 135 11.08 -2.77 -13.84
CA CYS A 135 12.13 -3.79 -13.84
C CYS A 135 12.07 -4.61 -12.55
N TYR A 136 12.14 -5.92 -12.69
CA TYR A 136 11.89 -6.89 -11.63
C TYR A 136 13.19 -7.51 -11.15
N ALA A 137 13.48 -7.38 -9.86
CA ALA A 137 14.50 -8.15 -9.16
C ALA A 137 13.81 -9.15 -8.21
N ARG A 138 14.11 -10.44 -8.39
CA ARG A 138 13.58 -11.50 -7.52
C ARG A 138 14.65 -11.95 -6.55
N MET A 139 14.26 -12.12 -5.30
CA MET A 139 15.14 -12.41 -4.19
C MET A 139 14.67 -13.70 -3.49
N GLY A 140 15.57 -14.67 -3.32
CA GLY A 140 15.34 -15.75 -2.37
C GLY A 140 15.61 -15.24 -0.97
N LEU A 141 14.66 -15.45 -0.06
CA LEU A 141 14.84 -15.10 1.35
C LEU A 141 15.34 -16.34 2.10
N THR A 142 16.58 -16.29 2.61
CA THR A 142 17.11 -17.34 3.48
C THR A 142 16.53 -17.25 4.88
N GLU A 143 16.71 -18.28 5.70
CA GLU A 143 16.23 -18.26 7.11
C GLU A 143 16.89 -17.12 7.89
N GLU A 144 18.19 -16.88 7.66
CA GLU A 144 18.94 -15.79 8.29
C GLU A 144 18.39 -14.43 7.89
N LEU A 145 18.10 -14.22 6.59
CA LEU A 145 17.55 -12.95 6.11
C LEU A 145 16.14 -12.71 6.64
N VAL A 146 15.28 -13.73 6.67
CA VAL A 146 13.95 -13.62 7.28
C VAL A 146 14.06 -13.33 8.77
N ALA A 147 14.99 -13.97 9.49
CA ALA A 147 15.22 -13.69 10.90
C ALA A 147 15.72 -12.25 11.12
N ALA A 148 16.64 -11.75 10.30
CA ALA A 148 17.08 -10.37 10.32
C ALA A 148 15.92 -9.39 10.06
N MET A 149 15.09 -9.64 9.03
CA MET A 149 13.91 -8.80 8.72
C MET A 149 12.88 -8.81 9.85
N LYS A 150 12.73 -9.93 10.59
CA LYS A 150 11.82 -10.00 11.74
C LYS A 150 12.33 -9.25 12.97
N ALA A 151 13.63 -9.20 13.15
CA ALA A 151 14.29 -8.57 14.30
C ALA A 151 14.64 -7.09 14.07
N GLY A 152 14.86 -6.71 12.80
CA GLY A 152 15.31 -5.38 12.38
C GLY A 152 14.20 -4.33 12.37
N GLY A 153 14.61 -3.08 12.27
CA GLY A 153 13.74 -1.91 12.17
C GLY A 153 13.42 -1.51 10.74
N GLU A 154 14.43 -1.54 9.86
CA GLU A 154 14.35 -1.08 8.48
C GLU A 154 15.13 -1.99 7.53
N GLY A 155 14.59 -2.22 6.34
CA GLY A 155 15.32 -2.74 5.21
C GLY A 155 15.73 -1.59 4.28
N HIS A 156 16.85 -1.76 3.56
CA HIS A 156 17.37 -0.75 2.65
C HIS A 156 17.55 -1.34 1.26
N VAL A 157 16.74 -0.86 0.31
CA VAL A 157 16.89 -1.16 -1.12
C VAL A 157 17.70 -0.04 -1.76
N THR A 158 18.79 -0.39 -2.46
CA THR A 158 19.58 0.55 -3.25
C THR A 158 19.52 0.18 -4.72
N ILE A 159 19.18 1.13 -5.57
CA ILE A 159 19.16 1.01 -7.02
C ILE A 159 19.96 2.14 -7.66
N TYR A 160 20.32 1.97 -8.93
CA TYR A 160 21.00 2.97 -9.75
C TYR A 160 20.08 3.37 -10.92
N SER A 161 20.08 4.64 -11.28
CA SER A 161 19.29 5.17 -12.41
C SER A 161 20.20 5.62 -13.54
N ILE A 162 19.76 5.40 -14.78
CA ILE A 162 20.44 5.95 -15.97
C ILE A 162 20.38 7.48 -16.00
N ASP A 163 19.37 8.08 -15.37
CA ASP A 163 19.18 9.54 -15.31
C ASP A 163 20.05 10.23 -14.25
N LEU A 164 20.64 9.44 -13.32
CA LEU A 164 21.48 9.91 -12.23
C LEU A 164 22.85 9.18 -12.24
N PRO A 165 23.71 9.41 -13.24
CA PRO A 165 24.96 8.66 -13.37
C PRO A 165 25.85 8.79 -12.13
N GLY A 166 26.27 7.64 -11.58
CA GLY A 166 27.14 7.58 -10.40
C GLY A 166 26.48 7.89 -9.06
N GLN A 167 25.15 8.05 -9.03
CA GLN A 167 24.37 8.24 -7.80
C GLN A 167 23.49 7.03 -7.54
N THR A 168 23.25 6.75 -6.27
CA THR A 168 22.30 5.74 -5.81
C THR A 168 20.94 6.37 -5.50
N VAL A 169 19.89 5.55 -5.63
CA VAL A 169 18.57 5.83 -5.08
C VAL A 169 18.35 4.82 -3.96
N ASP A 170 18.36 5.32 -2.72
CA ASP A 170 18.18 4.50 -1.53
C ASP A 170 16.73 4.62 -1.05
N LEU A 171 16.08 3.47 -0.84
CA LEU A 171 14.68 3.35 -0.47
C LEU A 171 14.59 2.56 0.83
N VAL A 172 13.74 3.03 1.73
CA VAL A 172 13.50 2.36 3.01
C VAL A 172 12.32 1.40 2.89
N VAL A 173 12.51 0.18 3.38
CA VAL A 173 11.50 -0.84 3.61
C VAL A 173 11.22 -0.85 5.11
N SER A 174 10.06 -0.39 5.55
CA SER A 174 9.69 -0.51 6.96
C SER A 174 9.49 -1.99 7.33
N LEU A 175 10.12 -2.44 8.40
CA LEU A 175 9.93 -3.80 8.90
C LEU A 175 8.86 -3.89 10.00
N LYS A 176 8.17 -2.75 10.31
CA LYS A 176 7.05 -2.74 11.26
C LYS A 176 5.86 -3.51 10.72
N GLY A 177 5.50 -4.58 11.41
CA GLY A 177 4.43 -5.48 10.98
C GLY A 177 4.89 -6.65 10.10
N PHE A 178 6.14 -6.64 9.62
CA PHE A 178 6.69 -7.72 8.79
C PHE A 178 6.56 -9.09 9.47
N THR A 179 6.96 -9.19 10.74
CA THR A 179 6.89 -10.46 11.51
C THR A 179 5.50 -11.05 11.48
N ALA A 180 4.48 -10.27 11.87
CA ALA A 180 3.09 -10.76 11.92
C ALA A 180 2.58 -11.17 10.54
N GLY A 181 2.86 -10.36 9.51
CA GLY A 181 2.43 -10.65 8.14
C GLY A 181 3.13 -11.86 7.53
N PHE A 182 4.45 -12.00 7.76
CA PHE A 182 5.19 -13.15 7.24
C PHE A 182 4.80 -14.45 7.96
N ASP A 183 4.58 -14.41 9.28
CA ASP A 183 4.12 -15.57 10.04
C ASP A 183 2.75 -16.03 9.56
N TRP A 184 1.82 -15.11 9.30
CA TRP A 184 0.52 -15.40 8.69
C TRP A 184 0.66 -16.13 7.35
N LEU A 185 1.55 -15.64 6.45
CA LEU A 185 1.81 -16.30 5.16
C LEU A 185 2.42 -17.69 5.34
N ALA A 186 3.38 -17.83 6.26
CA ALA A 186 4.09 -19.10 6.50
C ALA A 186 3.15 -20.15 7.08
N GLU A 187 2.31 -19.80 8.05
CA GLU A 187 1.29 -20.72 8.62
C GLU A 187 0.31 -21.19 7.55
N ARG A 188 -0.13 -20.29 6.67
CA ARG A 188 -1.01 -20.63 5.56
C ARG A 188 -0.35 -21.60 4.58
N MET A 189 0.92 -21.41 4.23
CA MET A 189 1.68 -22.32 3.36
C MET A 189 1.91 -23.68 4.02
N ALA A 190 2.17 -23.72 5.32
CA ALA A 190 2.29 -24.97 6.07
C ALA A 190 0.98 -25.77 6.10
N ALA A 191 -0.17 -25.09 6.26
CA ALA A 191 -1.49 -25.72 6.22
C ALA A 191 -1.79 -26.35 4.84
N VAL A 192 -1.42 -25.65 3.74
CA VAL A 192 -1.56 -26.18 2.37
C VAL A 192 -0.72 -27.42 2.18
N ALA A 193 0.57 -27.36 2.55
CA ALA A 193 1.47 -28.50 2.43
C ALA A 193 0.99 -29.72 3.23
N ALA A 194 0.41 -29.51 4.41
CA ALA A 194 -0.18 -30.59 5.22
C ALA A 194 -1.43 -31.21 4.57
N ALA A 195 -2.22 -30.42 3.85
CA ALA A 195 -3.41 -30.90 3.14
C ALA A 195 -3.07 -31.72 1.88
N GLU A 196 -1.99 -31.37 1.18
CA GLU A 196 -1.51 -32.06 -0.02
C GLU A 196 -0.72 -33.34 0.28
N GLY A 197 -0.19 -33.48 1.51
CA GLY A 197 0.59 -34.62 1.96
C GLY A 197 -0.23 -35.79 2.52
N ASN A 198 -1.57 -35.67 2.60
CA ASN A 198 -2.51 -36.71 3.03
C ASN A 198 -3.27 -37.29 1.83
#